data_a17bc64b44a6a6175193b7cb305b267e
#
_entry.id   a17bc64b44a6a6175193b7cb305b267e
#
_cell.length_a   1.000
_cell.length_b   1.000
_cell.length_c   1.000
_cell.angle_alpha   90.00
_cell.angle_beta   90.00
_cell.angle_gamma   90.00
#
_symmetry.space_group_name_H-M   'P 1'
#
loop_
_entity.id
_entity.type
_entity.pdbx_description
1 polymer ?
#
loop_
_entity_poly.entity_id
_entity_poly.type
_entity_poly.pdbx_seq_one_letter_code
_entity_poly.pdbx_strand_id
1 'polypeptide(L)'
;MKAIIASWTDIEPEPMNPLLTRQLVWGEQAMISRIELKKGCIVPLHSHPNEQIAYITEGLMRFTLGAPGPTTEYMLTAGDLLVIPGNVPHMAEAIEFSVNFDIFAPPRQDWINKDDSYLRG
;
A
#
# COMPACT_ATOMS: atom_id res chain seq x y z
N MET A 1 -9.22 -25.02 -8.57
CA MET A 1 -9.02 -23.58 -8.83
C MET A 1 -8.11 -23.40 -10.03
N LYS A 2 -8.42 -22.48 -10.91
CA LYS A 2 -7.58 -22.17 -12.08
C LYS A 2 -6.56 -21.12 -11.72
N ALA A 3 -5.38 -21.22 -12.32
CA ALA A 3 -4.40 -20.14 -12.27
C ALA A 3 -4.93 -18.91 -13.02
N ILE A 4 -4.53 -17.73 -12.58
CA ILE A 4 -4.89 -16.46 -13.19
C ILE A 4 -3.61 -15.79 -13.65
N ILE A 5 -3.57 -15.37 -14.91
CA ILE A 5 -2.46 -14.58 -15.45
C ILE A 5 -2.92 -13.13 -15.57
N ALA A 6 -2.07 -12.19 -15.14
CA ALA A 6 -2.36 -10.77 -15.23
C ALA A 6 -1.07 -10.02 -15.56
N SER A 7 -1.24 -8.79 -16.06
CA SER A 7 -0.13 -7.88 -16.31
C SER A 7 -0.55 -6.48 -15.87
N TRP A 8 0.38 -5.75 -15.25
CA TRP A 8 0.07 -4.37 -14.83
C TRP A 8 -0.39 -3.50 -16.00
N THR A 9 0.13 -3.77 -17.21
CA THR A 9 -0.27 -3.00 -18.40
C THR A 9 -1.73 -3.24 -18.82
N ASP A 10 -2.33 -4.34 -18.37
CA ASP A 10 -3.71 -4.71 -18.70
C ASP A 10 -4.69 -4.33 -17.58
N ILE A 11 -4.20 -3.79 -16.48
CA ILE A 11 -5.03 -3.38 -15.34
C ILE A 11 -5.11 -1.87 -15.33
N GLU A 12 -6.34 -1.34 -15.47
CA GLU A 12 -6.55 0.10 -15.45
C GLU A 12 -6.14 0.67 -14.09
N PRO A 13 -5.22 1.65 -14.05
CA PRO A 13 -4.89 2.31 -12.79
C PRO A 13 -6.10 3.07 -12.25
N GLU A 14 -6.44 2.84 -11.00
CA GLU A 14 -7.54 3.53 -10.34
C GLU A 14 -7.02 4.79 -9.65
N PRO A 15 -7.46 6.00 -10.05
CA PRO A 15 -7.11 7.21 -9.34
C PRO A 15 -7.90 7.27 -8.03
N MET A 16 -7.20 7.10 -6.90
CA MET A 16 -7.82 7.13 -5.58
C MET A 16 -8.02 8.57 -5.11
N ASN A 17 -7.04 9.41 -5.39
CA ASN A 17 -7.04 10.84 -5.12
C ASN A 17 -6.06 11.49 -6.11
N PRO A 18 -5.92 12.83 -6.14
CA PRO A 18 -5.03 13.48 -7.12
C PRO A 18 -3.56 13.07 -7.06
N LEU A 19 -3.12 12.46 -5.95
CA LEU A 19 -1.71 12.12 -5.73
C LEU A 19 -1.46 10.61 -5.73
N LEU A 20 -2.49 9.76 -5.82
CA LEU A 20 -2.33 8.32 -5.64
C LEU A 20 -3.16 7.53 -6.66
N THR A 21 -2.50 6.62 -7.38
CA THR A 21 -3.17 5.63 -8.24
C THR A 21 -2.84 4.22 -7.75
N ARG A 22 -3.76 3.29 -7.99
CA ARG A 22 -3.67 1.93 -7.47
C ARG A 22 -4.08 0.90 -8.50
N GLN A 23 -3.33 -0.21 -8.55
CA GLN A 23 -3.67 -1.41 -9.32
C GLN A 23 -3.61 -2.61 -8.38
N LEU A 24 -4.54 -3.55 -8.52
CA LEU A 24 -4.69 -4.71 -7.62
C LEU A 24 -4.72 -6.01 -8.39
N VAL A 25 -4.08 -7.04 -7.83
CA VAL A 25 -4.24 -8.44 -8.23
C VAL A 25 -4.33 -9.26 -6.96
N TRP A 26 -5.30 -10.16 -6.88
CA TRP A 26 -5.44 -11.00 -5.69
C TRP A 26 -5.91 -12.40 -6.03
N GLY A 27 -5.53 -13.34 -5.17
CA GLY A 27 -6.04 -14.70 -5.13
C GLY A 27 -6.84 -14.92 -3.86
N GLU A 28 -6.96 -16.18 -3.43
CA GLU A 28 -7.73 -16.51 -2.23
C GLU A 28 -7.02 -16.08 -0.94
N GLN A 29 -5.70 -16.17 -0.89
CA GLN A 29 -4.95 -16.00 0.35
C GLN A 29 -4.01 -14.81 0.36
N ALA A 30 -3.81 -14.14 -0.77
CA ALA A 30 -2.89 -13.02 -0.85
C ALA A 30 -3.32 -12.03 -1.92
N MET A 31 -2.89 -10.78 -1.75
CA MET A 31 -3.10 -9.69 -2.69
C MET A 31 -1.78 -8.99 -2.91
N ILE A 32 -1.55 -8.53 -4.14
CA ILE A 32 -0.49 -7.58 -4.43
C ILE A 32 -1.09 -6.32 -5.03
N SER A 33 -0.64 -5.17 -4.56
CA SER A 33 -1.01 -3.88 -5.13
C SER A 33 0.21 -3.17 -5.67
N ARG A 34 0.01 -2.42 -6.74
CA ARG A 34 1.00 -1.50 -7.27
C ARG A 34 0.45 -0.09 -7.11
N ILE A 35 1.16 0.74 -6.38
CA ILE A 35 0.71 2.08 -6.04
C ILE A 35 1.74 3.08 -6.52
N GLU A 36 1.29 4.10 -7.26
CA GLU A 36 2.10 5.25 -7.59
C GLU A 36 1.65 6.42 -6.71
N LEU A 37 2.63 7.04 -6.05
CA LEU A 37 2.38 8.16 -5.14
C LEU A 37 3.19 9.37 -5.61
N LYS A 38 2.52 10.46 -5.90
CA LYS A 38 3.21 11.72 -6.19
C LYS A 38 3.80 12.30 -4.91
N LYS A 39 4.86 13.11 -5.08
CA LYS A 39 5.50 13.79 -3.96
C LYS A 39 4.47 14.51 -3.08
N GLY A 40 4.57 14.30 -1.77
CA GLY A 40 3.67 14.88 -0.79
C GLY A 40 2.42 14.08 -0.51
N CYS A 41 2.18 12.98 -1.23
CA CYS A 41 1.04 12.11 -0.97
C CYS A 41 1.16 11.51 0.43
N ILE A 42 0.08 11.60 1.20
CA ILE A 42 -0.01 11.01 2.54
C ILE A 42 -1.07 9.93 2.53
N VAL A 43 -0.69 8.73 2.96
CA VAL A 43 -1.65 7.67 3.30
C VAL A 43 -1.94 7.86 4.78
N PRO A 44 -3.18 8.26 5.15
CA PRO A 44 -3.50 8.59 6.54
C PRO A 44 -3.34 7.41 7.49
N LEU A 45 -3.21 7.71 8.77
CA LEU A 45 -3.12 6.70 9.82
C LEU A 45 -4.31 5.74 9.74
N HIS A 46 -4.02 4.46 9.69
CA HIS A 46 -5.01 3.40 9.61
C HIS A 46 -4.42 2.09 10.13
N SER A 47 -5.27 1.11 10.34
CA SER A 47 -4.85 -0.25 10.66
C SER A 47 -5.77 -1.25 9.97
N HIS A 48 -5.30 -2.47 9.84
CA HIS A 48 -6.05 -3.56 9.23
C HIS A 48 -5.50 -4.89 9.76
N PRO A 49 -6.32 -5.95 9.81
CA PRO A 49 -5.87 -7.25 10.33
C PRO A 49 -4.86 -7.95 9.43
N ASN A 50 -4.77 -7.57 8.17
CA ASN A 50 -3.87 -8.18 7.19
C ASN A 50 -2.41 -7.90 7.55
N GLU A 51 -1.55 -8.90 7.39
CA GLU A 51 -0.11 -8.65 7.33
C GLU A 51 0.20 -7.94 6.02
N GLN A 52 1.12 -6.99 6.05
CA GLN A 52 1.52 -6.21 4.88
C GLN A 52 3.03 -6.25 4.72
N ILE A 53 3.47 -6.46 3.47
CA ILE A 53 4.88 -6.25 3.10
C ILE A 53 4.90 -5.13 2.09
N ALA A 54 5.49 -3.99 2.47
CA ALA A 54 5.69 -2.86 1.58
C ALA A 54 7.05 -3.01 0.88
N TYR A 55 7.08 -2.79 -0.41
CA TYR A 55 8.29 -2.89 -1.23
C TYR A 55 8.37 -1.67 -2.14
N ILE A 56 9.39 -0.84 -1.91
CA ILE A 56 9.63 0.37 -2.70
C ILE A 56 10.54 0.01 -3.88
N THR A 57 10.08 0.25 -5.09
CA THR A 57 10.89 0.02 -6.30
C THR A 57 11.45 1.32 -6.86
N GLU A 58 10.87 2.46 -6.51
CA GLU A 58 11.32 3.77 -6.96
C GLU A 58 10.91 4.81 -5.92
N GLY A 59 11.77 5.77 -5.66
CA GLY A 59 11.45 6.93 -4.83
C GLY A 59 11.94 6.85 -3.41
N LEU A 60 11.25 7.58 -2.53
CA LEU A 60 11.58 7.67 -1.10
C LEU A 60 10.28 7.88 -0.33
N MET A 61 10.03 6.97 0.61
CA MET A 61 8.83 7.02 1.46
C MET A 61 9.19 6.96 2.93
N ARG A 62 8.41 7.65 3.75
CA ARG A 62 8.48 7.56 5.21
C ARG A 62 7.26 6.82 5.72
N PHE A 63 7.48 5.72 6.45
CA PHE A 63 6.43 4.99 7.15
C PHE A 63 6.54 5.27 8.63
N THR A 64 5.42 5.58 9.27
CA THR A 64 5.34 5.80 10.72
C THR A 64 4.41 4.75 11.32
N LEU A 65 4.92 3.93 12.23
CA LEU A 65 4.19 2.81 12.83
C LEU A 65 3.99 3.04 14.31
N GLY A 66 2.83 2.62 14.84
CA GLY A 66 2.56 2.53 16.27
C GLY A 66 1.72 3.63 16.88
N ALA A 67 1.29 4.63 16.11
CA ALA A 67 0.42 5.69 16.64
C ALA A 67 -1.00 5.16 16.92
N PRO A 68 -1.76 5.72 17.91
CA PRO A 68 -1.30 6.69 18.91
C PRO A 68 -0.38 6.02 19.93
N GLY A 69 0.52 6.80 20.52
CA GLY A 69 1.54 6.34 21.45
C GLY A 69 2.91 6.40 20.82
N PRO A 70 3.92 5.74 21.37
CA PRO A 70 5.27 5.78 20.80
C PRO A 70 5.29 5.26 19.38
N THR A 71 5.94 6.00 18.48
CA THR A 71 6.03 5.65 17.05
C THR A 71 7.46 5.39 16.65
N THR A 72 7.63 4.60 15.59
CA THR A 72 8.90 4.39 14.92
C THR A 72 8.76 4.81 13.47
N GLU A 73 9.73 5.58 12.98
CA GLU A 73 9.78 5.98 11.58
C GLU A 73 10.76 5.11 10.82
N TYR A 74 10.36 4.75 9.60
CA TYR A 74 11.19 4.00 8.67
C TYR A 74 11.25 4.75 7.35
N MET A 75 12.47 5.09 6.91
CA MET A 75 12.67 5.68 5.59
C MET A 75 13.04 4.57 4.62
N LEU A 76 12.23 4.40 3.57
CA LEU A 76 12.43 3.36 2.57
C LEU A 76 12.75 3.99 1.23
N THR A 77 13.82 3.51 0.60
CA THR A 77 14.20 3.86 -0.77
C THR A 77 14.13 2.61 -1.65
N ALA A 78 14.45 2.77 -2.93
CA ALA A 78 14.37 1.67 -3.90
C ALA A 78 15.11 0.42 -3.42
N GLY A 79 14.41 -0.72 -3.40
CA GLY A 79 14.94 -2.00 -2.94
C GLY A 79 14.63 -2.32 -1.49
N ASP A 80 14.11 -1.38 -0.71
CA ASP A 80 13.79 -1.61 0.69
C ASP A 80 12.41 -2.26 0.85
N LEU A 81 12.31 -3.13 1.84
CA LEU A 81 11.06 -3.80 2.20
C LEU A 81 10.78 -3.58 3.69
N LEU A 82 9.49 -3.44 4.02
CA LEU A 82 9.05 -3.29 5.41
C LEU A 82 7.89 -4.26 5.66
N VAL A 83 8.06 -5.12 6.65
CA VAL A 83 6.99 -6.01 7.12
C VAL A 83 6.20 -5.29 8.20
N ILE A 84 4.92 -5.09 7.98
CA ILE A 84 4.01 -4.45 8.93
C ILE A 84 3.07 -5.53 9.47
N PRO A 85 3.18 -5.87 10.77
CA PRO A 85 2.29 -6.87 11.36
C PRO A 85 0.82 -6.43 11.33
N GLY A 86 -0.09 -7.40 11.33
CA GLY A 86 -1.52 -7.10 11.39
C GLY A 86 -1.88 -6.24 12.59
N ASN A 87 -2.82 -5.34 12.40
CA ASN A 87 -3.40 -4.45 13.42
C ASN A 87 -2.44 -3.38 13.98
N VAL A 88 -1.21 -3.27 13.46
CA VAL A 88 -0.32 -2.18 13.84
C VAL A 88 -0.72 -0.92 13.08
N PRO A 89 -1.13 0.16 13.80
CA PRO A 89 -1.46 1.42 13.13
C PRO A 89 -0.26 1.98 12.39
N HIS A 90 -0.48 2.48 11.19
CA HIS A 90 0.60 3.02 10.37
C HIS A 90 0.09 4.10 9.42
N MET A 91 1.01 4.96 9.02
CA MET A 91 0.81 5.97 7.98
C MET A 91 2.04 6.02 7.11
N ALA A 92 1.91 6.59 5.93
CA ALA A 92 3.02 6.73 4.98
C ALA A 92 2.96 8.07 4.28
N GLU A 93 4.13 8.57 3.90
CA GLU A 93 4.26 9.80 3.12
C GLU A 93 5.27 9.58 2.01
N ALA A 94 4.92 9.96 0.78
CA ALA A 94 5.86 9.98 -0.34
C ALA A 94 6.68 11.27 -0.27
N ILE A 95 7.94 11.14 0.12
CA ILE A 95 8.86 12.29 0.19
C ILE A 95 9.24 12.74 -1.22
N GLU A 96 9.30 11.78 -2.15
CA GLU A 96 9.47 11.98 -3.58
C GLU A 96 8.43 11.15 -4.31
N PHE A 97 8.27 11.34 -5.62
CA PHE A 97 7.47 10.41 -6.41
C PHE A 97 7.96 8.99 -6.14
N SER A 98 7.04 8.09 -5.81
CA SER A 98 7.39 6.73 -5.40
C SER A 98 6.49 5.71 -6.07
N VAL A 99 7.05 4.53 -6.31
CA VAL A 99 6.31 3.33 -6.69
C VAL A 99 6.47 2.33 -5.56
N ASN A 100 5.35 1.96 -4.97
CA ASN A 100 5.28 1.03 -3.84
C ASN A 100 4.42 -0.17 -4.22
N PHE A 101 4.93 -1.37 -3.96
CA PHE A 101 4.13 -2.58 -4.02
C PHE A 101 3.80 -2.99 -2.59
N ASP A 102 2.54 -3.35 -2.35
CA ASP A 102 2.11 -3.91 -1.07
C ASP A 102 1.62 -5.34 -1.30
N ILE A 103 2.12 -6.25 -0.48
CA ILE A 103 1.63 -7.62 -0.44
C ILE A 103 0.83 -7.75 0.84
N PHE A 104 -0.43 -8.21 0.74
CA PHE A 104 -1.32 -8.42 1.88
C PHE A 104 -1.72 -9.88 1.98
N ALA A 105 -1.76 -10.40 3.18
CA ALA A 105 -2.30 -11.72 3.48
C ALA A 105 -3.13 -11.65 4.77
N PRO A 106 -4.40 -12.01 4.71
CA PRO A 106 -5.22 -12.31 3.54
C PRO A 106 -5.47 -11.07 2.67
N PRO A 107 -6.16 -11.20 1.51
CA PRO A 107 -6.48 -10.04 0.68
C PRO A 107 -7.26 -8.97 1.45
N ARG A 108 -7.01 -7.70 1.09
CA ARG A 108 -7.71 -6.55 1.68
C ARG A 108 -9.14 -6.51 1.16
N GLN A 109 -10.07 -7.09 1.90
CA GLN A 109 -11.47 -7.16 1.51
C GLN A 109 -12.10 -5.77 1.41
N ASP A 110 -11.67 -4.83 2.27
CA ASP A 110 -12.09 -3.44 2.21
C ASP A 110 -11.71 -2.78 0.88
N TRP A 111 -10.52 -3.10 0.34
CA TRP A 111 -10.09 -2.58 -0.95
C TRP A 111 -10.88 -3.22 -2.11
N ILE A 112 -11.13 -4.52 -2.03
CA ILE A 112 -11.93 -5.23 -3.04
C ILE A 112 -13.35 -4.68 -3.07
N ASN A 113 -13.93 -4.40 -1.89
CA ASN A 113 -15.29 -3.88 -1.74
C ASN A 113 -15.37 -2.36 -1.94
N LYS A 114 -14.23 -1.67 -2.13
CA LYS A 114 -14.13 -0.21 -2.24
C LYS A 114 -14.63 0.52 -0.99
N ASP A 115 -14.42 -0.08 0.19
CA ASP A 115 -14.68 0.51 1.50
C ASP A 115 -13.40 1.15 2.06
N ASP A 116 -12.71 1.92 1.24
CA ASP A 116 -11.40 2.49 1.50
C ASP A 116 -11.41 4.01 1.39
N SER A 117 -12.40 4.62 2.03
CA SER A 117 -12.61 6.08 1.97
C SER A 117 -11.41 6.90 2.43
N TYR A 118 -10.57 6.34 3.31
CA TYR A 118 -9.37 7.04 3.80
C TYR A 118 -8.35 7.33 2.68
N LEU A 119 -8.41 6.58 1.57
CA LEU A 119 -7.55 6.80 0.40
C LEU A 119 -8.21 7.68 -0.66
N ARG A 120 -9.53 7.82 -0.61
CA ARG A 120 -10.29 8.55 -1.62
C ARG A 120 -10.43 10.00 -1.20
N GLY A 121 -9.94 10.88 -2.03
CA GLY A 121 -9.92 12.30 -1.70
C GLY A 121 -11.02 13.10 -2.32
#